data_e6b2bf116cddcca3abc19cb2f4375d86
#
_entry.id   e6b2bf116cddcca3abc19cb2f4375d86
#
_cell.length_a   1.000
_cell.length_b   1.000
_cell.length_c   1.000
_cell.angle_alpha   90.00
_cell.angle_beta   90.00
_cell.angle_gamma   90.00
#
_symmetry.space_group_name_H-M   'P 1'
#
loop_
_entity.id
_entity.type
_entity.pdbx_description
1 polymer ?
#
loop_
_entity_poly.entity_id
_entity_poly.type
_entity_poly.pdbx_seq_one_letter_code
_entity_poly.pdbx_strand_id
1 'polypeptide(L)'
;MSLKLLKPPTPFVQTSVSPAEYWDTTPQIRLDGLFHYLKAHIPYYEAHTPGQNAPEWHQLPIADKTLFETNFEQLNRLKLSRKQIFEHQNTPPQPHDEFCIGKARFGISERTTGTPFIWVSTDQERDQEAGYLLGKILNRSFWGRYRIANFYPYYKPLLERIQSGRIKVQSFSLDTPQDVLFGQLKAFSPSVIIGSPSLLRTLAQHMARGFFVIYPEKIIAVGEVLEDTDRDFIGRQFNLPVHQFYQAVEGFLGSTCEYPISATGASRLRATSTASAFNGEI
;
A
#
# COMPACT_ATOMS: atom_id res chain seq x y z
N MET A 1 2.01 -18.02 -21.07
CA MET A 1 1.72 -17.84 -19.65
C MET A 1 0.51 -16.93 -19.55
N SER A 2 -0.67 -17.53 -19.35
CA SER A 2 -1.96 -16.81 -19.38
C SER A 2 -2.06 -15.89 -18.18
N LEU A 3 -2.19 -14.57 -18.43
CA LEU A 3 -2.73 -13.63 -17.46
C LEU A 3 -4.13 -14.16 -17.08
N LYS A 4 -4.26 -14.80 -15.92
CA LYS A 4 -5.57 -14.85 -15.26
C LYS A 4 -5.93 -13.40 -14.99
N LEU A 5 -6.82 -12.88 -15.83
CA LEU A 5 -7.44 -11.58 -15.64
C LEU A 5 -7.88 -11.51 -14.19
N LEU A 6 -7.19 -10.70 -13.41
CA LEU A 6 -7.69 -10.22 -12.13
C LEU A 6 -9.11 -9.73 -12.43
N LYS A 7 -10.12 -10.38 -11.86
CA LYS A 7 -11.48 -9.83 -11.90
C LYS A 7 -11.33 -8.38 -11.43
N PRO A 8 -11.78 -7.40 -12.22
CA PRO A 8 -11.81 -6.03 -11.76
C PRO A 8 -12.54 -6.02 -10.41
N PRO A 9 -12.15 -5.17 -9.46
CA PRO A 9 -12.94 -5.00 -8.25
C PRO A 9 -14.37 -4.80 -8.72
N THR A 10 -15.29 -5.56 -8.13
CA THR A 10 -16.71 -5.63 -8.49
C THR A 10 -17.20 -4.28 -9.02
N PRO A 11 -17.82 -4.23 -10.21
CA PRO A 11 -18.20 -2.97 -10.80
C PRO A 11 -18.96 -2.18 -9.75
N PHE A 12 -18.64 -0.91 -9.64
CA PHE A 12 -19.39 0.07 -8.86
C PHE A 12 -20.86 -0.23 -9.12
N VAL A 13 -21.51 -0.93 -8.21
CA VAL A 13 -22.95 -1.12 -8.29
C VAL A 13 -23.48 0.29 -8.20
N GLN A 14 -23.99 0.80 -9.32
CA GLN A 14 -24.81 1.99 -9.35
C GLN A 14 -26.06 1.66 -8.53
N THR A 15 -25.91 1.74 -7.21
CA THR A 15 -27.06 1.77 -6.33
C THR A 15 -27.69 3.13 -6.54
N SER A 16 -28.99 3.16 -6.72
CA SER A 16 -29.83 4.36 -6.78
C SER A 16 -29.85 5.15 -5.46
N VAL A 17 -28.83 5.00 -4.64
CA VAL A 17 -28.64 5.62 -3.34
C VAL A 17 -27.93 6.95 -3.53
N SER A 18 -28.41 7.99 -2.88
CA SER A 18 -27.77 9.31 -2.93
C SER A 18 -26.32 9.23 -2.41
N PRO A 19 -25.41 10.13 -2.85
CA PRO A 19 -24.05 10.16 -2.33
C PRO A 19 -23.98 10.25 -0.80
N ALA A 20 -24.91 10.98 -0.16
CA ALA A 20 -24.97 11.09 1.30
C ALA A 20 -25.31 9.73 1.94
N GLU A 21 -26.37 9.06 1.48
CA GLU A 21 -26.76 7.73 1.97
C GLU A 21 -25.68 6.67 1.72
N TYR A 22 -24.95 6.77 0.59
CA TYR A 22 -23.81 5.89 0.30
C TYR A 22 -22.71 6.07 1.34
N TRP A 23 -22.40 7.29 1.76
CA TRP A 23 -21.38 7.54 2.78
C TRP A 23 -21.84 7.15 4.19
N ASP A 24 -23.12 7.21 4.48
CA ASP A 24 -23.66 6.87 5.81
C ASP A 24 -23.83 5.36 6.00
N THR A 25 -24.27 4.64 4.97
CA THR A 25 -24.60 3.21 5.09
C THR A 25 -23.46 2.27 4.69
N THR A 26 -22.66 2.62 3.69
CA THR A 26 -21.59 1.74 3.19
C THR A 26 -20.50 1.43 4.21
N PRO A 27 -20.06 2.38 5.06
CA PRO A 27 -19.10 2.07 6.12
C PRO A 27 -19.64 1.04 7.10
N GLN A 28 -20.91 1.16 7.51
CA GLN A 28 -21.53 0.22 8.44
C GLN A 28 -21.60 -1.19 7.86
N ILE A 29 -22.06 -1.35 6.62
CA ILE A 29 -22.13 -2.65 5.95
C ILE A 29 -20.74 -3.31 5.88
N ARG A 30 -19.69 -2.52 5.59
CA ARG A 30 -18.32 -3.03 5.55
C ARG A 30 -17.80 -3.42 6.93
N LEU A 31 -18.13 -2.65 7.95
CA LEU A 31 -17.78 -2.95 9.32
C LEU A 31 -18.44 -4.24 9.79
N ASP A 32 -19.73 -4.41 9.50
CA ASP A 32 -20.46 -5.63 9.84
C ASP A 32 -19.87 -6.84 9.12
N GLY A 33 -19.54 -6.70 7.83
CA GLY A 33 -18.84 -7.74 7.07
C GLY A 33 -17.48 -8.08 7.65
N LEU A 34 -16.69 -7.06 8.03
CA LEU A 34 -15.39 -7.27 8.68
C LEU A 34 -15.54 -8.01 10.02
N PHE A 35 -16.52 -7.64 10.83
CA PHE A 35 -16.77 -8.32 12.10
C PHE A 35 -17.12 -9.79 11.91
N HIS A 36 -18.02 -10.10 10.99
CA HIS A 36 -18.38 -11.49 10.70
C HIS A 36 -17.18 -12.28 10.22
N TYR A 37 -16.34 -11.67 9.39
CA TYR A 37 -15.09 -12.29 8.96
C TYR A 37 -14.12 -12.54 10.14
N LEU A 38 -13.88 -11.52 10.97
CA LEU A 38 -12.99 -11.65 12.14
C LEU A 38 -13.46 -12.76 13.06
N LYS A 39 -14.75 -12.80 13.36
CA LYS A 39 -15.35 -13.82 14.23
C LYS A 39 -15.23 -15.23 13.64
N ALA A 40 -15.43 -15.37 12.33
CA ALA A 40 -15.37 -16.68 11.66
C ALA A 40 -13.95 -17.21 11.46
N HIS A 41 -12.94 -16.33 11.34
CA HIS A 41 -11.62 -16.74 10.87
C HIS A 41 -10.46 -16.40 11.82
N ILE A 42 -10.67 -15.54 12.81
CA ILE A 42 -9.65 -15.12 13.75
C ILE A 42 -9.96 -15.61 15.17
N PRO A 43 -9.25 -16.62 15.67
CA PRO A 43 -9.57 -17.27 16.95
C PRO A 43 -9.67 -16.30 18.13
N TYR A 44 -8.87 -15.25 18.13
CA TYR A 44 -8.93 -14.22 19.18
C TYR A 44 -10.30 -13.58 19.27
N TYR A 45 -10.88 -13.15 18.14
CA TYR A 45 -12.18 -12.48 18.12
C TYR A 45 -13.33 -13.48 18.36
N GLU A 46 -13.23 -14.71 17.87
CA GLU A 46 -14.18 -15.77 18.20
C GLU A 46 -14.31 -15.96 19.73
N ALA A 47 -13.19 -16.00 20.44
CA ALA A 47 -13.15 -16.18 21.87
C ALA A 47 -13.67 -14.97 22.67
N HIS A 48 -13.45 -13.74 22.16
CA HIS A 48 -13.77 -12.50 22.88
C HIS A 48 -15.14 -11.90 22.52
N THR A 49 -15.87 -12.48 21.57
CA THR A 49 -17.20 -12.02 21.16
C THR A 49 -18.24 -13.14 21.16
N PRO A 50 -18.35 -13.95 22.24
CA PRO A 50 -19.30 -15.05 22.27
C PRO A 50 -20.74 -14.52 22.21
N GLY A 51 -21.57 -15.15 21.35
CA GLY A 51 -23.02 -14.84 21.27
C GLY A 51 -23.41 -13.52 20.61
N GLN A 52 -22.47 -12.68 20.21
CA GLN A 52 -22.79 -11.42 19.55
C GLN A 52 -23.03 -11.65 18.05
N ASN A 53 -24.20 -11.20 17.55
CA ASN A 53 -24.54 -11.25 16.11
C ASN A 53 -24.22 -9.94 15.36
N ALA A 54 -24.14 -8.82 16.09
CA ALA A 54 -23.69 -7.54 15.56
C ALA A 54 -22.76 -6.87 16.59
N PRO A 55 -21.68 -6.26 16.15
CA PRO A 55 -20.73 -5.68 17.08
C PRO A 55 -21.21 -4.30 17.54
N GLU A 56 -21.09 -4.07 18.80
CA GLU A 56 -20.82 -2.72 19.28
C GLU A 56 -19.29 -2.51 19.17
N TRP A 57 -18.84 -1.85 18.11
CA TRP A 57 -17.40 -1.68 17.79
C TRP A 57 -16.58 -1.17 18.98
N HIS A 58 -17.18 -0.30 19.79
CA HIS A 58 -16.55 0.24 21.00
C HIS A 58 -16.39 -0.77 22.14
N GLN A 59 -16.99 -1.93 22.03
CA GLN A 59 -16.79 -3.04 23.00
C GLN A 59 -15.66 -3.99 22.57
N LEU A 60 -15.19 -3.88 21.33
CA LEU A 60 -14.03 -4.65 20.90
C LEU A 60 -12.75 -4.14 21.60
N PRO A 61 -11.87 -5.03 22.02
CA PRO A 61 -10.58 -4.61 22.56
C PRO A 61 -9.80 -3.81 21.52
N ILE A 62 -9.18 -2.72 21.97
CA ILE A 62 -8.28 -1.96 21.12
C ILE A 62 -7.09 -2.85 20.78
N ALA A 63 -6.90 -3.12 19.50
CA ALA A 63 -5.78 -3.88 18.99
C ALA A 63 -4.52 -3.02 18.96
N ASP A 64 -3.88 -2.85 20.12
CA ASP A 64 -2.58 -2.20 20.22
C ASP A 64 -1.43 -3.18 19.92
N LYS A 65 -0.22 -2.64 19.90
CA LYS A 65 0.98 -3.42 19.66
C LYS A 65 1.16 -4.55 20.68
N THR A 66 0.89 -4.29 21.94
CA THR A 66 1.07 -5.26 23.03
C THR A 66 0.12 -6.43 22.87
N LEU A 67 -1.15 -6.14 22.58
CA LEU A 67 -2.16 -7.17 22.31
C LEU A 67 -1.73 -8.02 21.11
N PHE A 68 -1.26 -7.37 20.04
CA PHE A 68 -0.84 -8.09 18.82
C PHE A 68 0.40 -8.97 19.09
N GLU A 69 1.39 -8.47 19.82
CA GLU A 69 2.59 -9.24 20.16
C GLU A 69 2.28 -10.44 21.08
N THR A 70 1.39 -10.24 22.05
CA THR A 70 1.04 -11.27 23.03
C THR A 70 0.16 -12.37 22.42
N ASN A 71 -0.72 -12.00 21.48
CA ASN A 71 -1.73 -12.91 20.92
C ASN A 71 -1.51 -13.18 19.42
N PHE A 72 -0.30 -12.99 18.90
CA PHE A 72 0.00 -13.10 17.47
C PHE A 72 -0.55 -14.38 16.83
N GLU A 73 -0.40 -15.53 17.50
CA GLU A 73 -0.84 -16.83 16.99
C GLU A 73 -2.36 -16.95 16.90
N GLN A 74 -3.08 -16.25 17.78
CA GLN A 74 -4.54 -16.21 17.78
C GLN A 74 -5.11 -15.13 16.87
N LEU A 75 -4.30 -14.10 16.51
CA LEU A 75 -4.69 -12.98 15.67
C LEU A 75 -4.41 -13.22 14.18
N ASN A 76 -3.73 -14.30 13.80
CA ASN A 76 -3.51 -14.62 12.40
C ASN A 76 -4.23 -15.91 11.98
N ARG A 77 -5.02 -15.84 10.90
CA ARG A 77 -5.76 -16.98 10.36
C ARG A 77 -4.88 -18.10 9.81
N LEU A 78 -3.62 -17.80 9.52
CA LEU A 78 -2.66 -18.75 8.95
C LEU A 78 -2.02 -19.63 10.02
N LYS A 79 -2.33 -19.38 11.30
CA LYS A 79 -1.85 -20.13 12.46
C LYS A 79 -0.32 -20.24 12.52
N LEU A 80 0.37 -19.20 12.04
CA LEU A 80 1.82 -19.12 12.15
C LEU A 80 2.22 -18.71 13.55
N SER A 81 3.28 -19.34 14.09
CA SER A 81 3.87 -18.91 15.34
C SER A 81 5.02 -17.90 15.10
N ARG A 82 5.23 -17.02 16.07
CA ARG A 82 6.38 -16.09 16.03
C ARG A 82 7.70 -16.87 15.90
N LYS A 83 7.81 -18.01 16.59
CA LYS A 83 8.99 -18.86 16.51
C LYS A 83 9.28 -19.31 15.08
N GLN A 84 8.28 -19.82 14.37
CA GLN A 84 8.42 -20.23 12.97
C GLN A 84 8.91 -19.09 12.08
N ILE A 85 8.37 -17.88 12.28
CA ILE A 85 8.73 -16.70 11.49
C ILE A 85 10.19 -16.31 11.72
N PHE A 86 10.64 -16.24 12.98
CA PHE A 86 12.03 -15.88 13.30
C PHE A 86 13.03 -16.95 12.86
N GLU A 87 12.66 -18.23 12.91
CA GLU A 87 13.51 -19.31 12.39
C GLU A 87 13.69 -19.20 10.86
N HIS A 88 12.62 -18.81 10.14
CA HIS A 88 12.67 -18.63 8.69
C HIS A 88 13.31 -17.31 8.25
N GLN A 89 13.43 -16.31 9.10
CA GLN A 89 14.12 -15.06 8.79
C GLN A 89 15.60 -15.28 8.43
N ASN A 90 16.21 -16.34 8.97
CA ASN A 90 17.59 -16.71 8.70
C ASN A 90 17.78 -17.47 7.38
N THR A 91 16.70 -17.79 6.67
CA THR A 91 16.79 -18.39 5.33
C THR A 91 16.88 -17.31 4.27
N PRO A 92 17.58 -17.54 3.15
CA PRO A 92 17.62 -16.57 2.07
C PRO A 92 16.19 -16.20 1.62
N PRO A 93 15.92 -14.91 1.36
CA PRO A 93 14.60 -14.48 0.87
C PRO A 93 14.27 -15.19 -0.45
N GLN A 94 12.99 -15.52 -0.61
CA GLN A 94 12.47 -16.11 -1.84
C GLN A 94 12.38 -15.05 -2.95
N PRO A 95 12.11 -15.45 -4.22
CA PRO A 95 11.82 -14.49 -5.27
C PRO A 95 10.85 -13.42 -4.80
N HIS A 96 11.13 -12.16 -5.15
CA HIS A 96 10.42 -10.95 -4.72
C HIS A 96 10.80 -10.40 -3.32
N ASP A 97 11.91 -10.83 -2.72
CA ASP A 97 12.41 -10.35 -1.42
C ASP A 97 11.37 -10.49 -0.26
N GLU A 98 10.47 -11.46 -0.38
CA GLU A 98 9.49 -11.80 0.66
C GLU A 98 9.81 -13.18 1.25
N PHE A 99 9.70 -13.30 2.56
CA PHE A 99 9.79 -14.60 3.21
C PHE A 99 8.46 -15.35 3.06
N CYS A 100 8.51 -16.68 2.94
CA CYS A 100 7.32 -17.48 2.85
C CYS A 100 7.39 -18.78 3.66
N ILE A 101 6.27 -19.15 4.27
CA ILE A 101 6.04 -20.43 4.90
C ILE A 101 4.77 -21.02 4.27
N GLY A 102 4.93 -22.04 3.41
CA GLY A 102 3.80 -22.58 2.65
C GLY A 102 3.15 -21.52 1.75
N LYS A 103 1.86 -21.22 2.00
CA LYS A 103 1.11 -20.18 1.29
C LYS A 103 1.17 -18.80 1.95
N ALA A 104 1.78 -18.70 3.12
CA ALA A 104 1.90 -17.47 3.85
C ALA A 104 3.12 -16.68 3.40
N ARG A 105 2.93 -15.39 3.16
CA ARG A 105 3.98 -14.39 3.01
C ARG A 105 4.11 -13.61 4.29
N PHE A 106 5.33 -13.30 4.70
CA PHE A 106 5.54 -12.49 5.88
C PHE A 106 6.74 -11.57 5.72
N GLY A 107 6.78 -10.56 6.54
CA GLY A 107 7.93 -9.69 6.70
C GLY A 107 7.98 -9.13 8.12
N ILE A 108 9.13 -8.61 8.44
CA ILE A 108 9.41 -8.03 9.74
C ILE A 108 9.80 -6.58 9.49
N SER A 109 9.07 -5.64 10.12
CA SER A 109 9.40 -4.23 9.98
C SER A 109 10.67 -3.91 10.76
N GLU A 110 11.65 -3.27 10.12
CA GLU A 110 12.75 -2.65 10.82
C GLU A 110 12.21 -1.44 11.60
N ARG A 111 12.44 -1.44 12.90
CA ARG A 111 12.11 -0.31 13.76
C ARG A 111 13.36 0.26 14.39
N THR A 112 13.44 1.58 14.41
CA THR A 112 14.49 2.32 15.12
C THR A 112 14.35 2.20 16.64
N THR A 113 13.15 1.85 17.14
CA THR A 113 12.86 1.69 18.57
C THR A 113 11.86 0.58 18.82
N GLY A 114 12.23 -0.44 19.61
CA GLY A 114 11.32 -1.47 20.14
C GLY A 114 11.25 -2.76 19.34
N THR A 115 10.31 -3.64 19.71
CA THR A 115 10.12 -4.96 19.11
C THR A 115 9.67 -4.85 17.65
N PRO A 116 10.27 -5.63 16.72
CA PRO A 116 9.87 -5.63 15.31
C PRO A 116 8.40 -6.05 15.15
N PHE A 117 7.67 -5.38 14.28
CA PHE A 117 6.30 -5.76 13.95
C PHE A 117 6.32 -6.80 12.81
N ILE A 118 5.56 -7.89 13.01
CA ILE A 118 5.44 -8.96 12.02
C ILE A 118 4.12 -8.75 11.25
N TRP A 119 4.20 -8.71 9.92
CA TRP A 119 3.01 -8.80 9.09
C TRP A 119 2.97 -10.16 8.40
N VAL A 120 1.77 -10.65 8.16
CA VAL A 120 1.51 -11.93 7.51
C VAL A 120 0.38 -11.74 6.49
N SER A 121 0.55 -12.30 5.30
CA SER A 121 -0.46 -12.27 4.25
C SER A 121 -0.40 -13.52 3.38
N THR A 122 -1.42 -13.75 2.57
CA THR A 122 -1.43 -14.76 1.52
C THR A 122 -1.04 -14.16 0.17
N ASP A 123 -0.70 -15.00 -0.81
CA ASP A 123 -0.49 -14.55 -2.18
C ASP A 123 -1.72 -13.82 -2.75
N GLN A 124 -2.93 -14.29 -2.42
CA GLN A 124 -4.16 -13.65 -2.87
C GLN A 124 -4.32 -12.23 -2.30
N GLU A 125 -4.04 -12.05 -1.02
CA GLU A 125 -4.08 -10.72 -0.38
C GLU A 125 -3.02 -9.78 -0.98
N ARG A 126 -1.83 -10.30 -1.25
CA ARG A 126 -0.76 -9.51 -1.91
C ARG A 126 -1.15 -9.14 -3.35
N ASP A 127 -1.81 -10.02 -4.08
CA ASP A 127 -2.30 -9.72 -5.43
C ASP A 127 -3.42 -8.67 -5.41
N GLN A 128 -4.31 -8.72 -4.42
CA GLN A 128 -5.35 -7.72 -4.22
C GLN A 128 -4.75 -6.35 -3.85
N GLU A 129 -3.77 -6.33 -2.95
CA GLU A 129 -3.05 -5.11 -2.57
C GLU A 129 -2.31 -4.49 -3.78
N ALA A 130 -1.62 -5.33 -4.56
CA ALA A 130 -0.95 -4.90 -5.78
C ALA A 130 -1.93 -4.33 -6.82
N GLY A 131 -3.08 -4.96 -6.99
CA GLY A 131 -4.15 -4.47 -7.88
C GLY A 131 -4.73 -3.13 -7.41
N TYR A 132 -4.94 -2.99 -6.10
CA TYR A 132 -5.41 -1.74 -5.51
C TYR A 132 -4.38 -0.62 -5.67
N LEU A 133 -3.12 -0.89 -5.36
CA LEU A 133 -2.01 0.04 -5.54
C LEU A 133 -1.91 0.49 -7.01
N LEU A 134 -2.01 -0.45 -7.94
CA LEU A 134 -2.00 -0.15 -9.37
C LEU A 134 -3.12 0.82 -9.76
N GLY A 135 -4.34 0.58 -9.28
CA GLY A 135 -5.49 1.46 -9.53
C GLY A 135 -5.28 2.90 -9.04
N LYS A 136 -4.42 3.10 -8.01
CA LYS A 136 -4.05 4.43 -7.49
C LYS A 136 -2.84 5.05 -8.18
N ILE A 137 -1.96 4.22 -8.72
CA ILE A 137 -0.78 4.67 -9.48
C ILE A 137 -1.19 5.17 -10.86
N LEU A 138 -2.08 4.44 -11.55
CA LEU A 138 -2.47 4.76 -12.91
C LEU A 138 -3.38 6.01 -12.97
N ASN A 139 -3.03 6.96 -13.83
CA ASN A 139 -3.75 8.24 -13.92
C ASN A 139 -4.96 8.20 -14.84
N ARG A 140 -4.94 7.43 -15.92
CA ARG A 140 -5.91 7.63 -17.00
C ARG A 140 -6.49 6.37 -17.63
N SER A 141 -5.70 5.34 -17.84
CA SER A 141 -6.18 4.18 -18.57
C SER A 141 -5.32 2.95 -18.31
N PHE A 142 -5.96 1.83 -18.05
CA PHE A 142 -5.29 0.53 -18.03
C PHE A 142 -4.64 0.16 -19.38
N TRP A 143 -4.98 0.86 -20.45
CA TRP A 143 -4.45 0.65 -21.78
C TRP A 143 -3.17 1.42 -22.07
N GLY A 144 -2.78 2.36 -21.19
CA GLY A 144 -1.54 3.13 -21.29
C GLY A 144 -0.28 2.29 -21.12
N ARG A 145 0.86 2.86 -21.50
CA ARG A 145 2.18 2.31 -21.19
C ARG A 145 2.76 3.08 -20.05
N TYR A 146 3.19 2.39 -19.01
CA TYR A 146 3.73 2.99 -17.79
C TYR A 146 5.14 2.50 -17.52
N ARG A 147 6.00 3.41 -17.10
CA ARG A 147 7.33 3.13 -16.57
C ARG A 147 7.38 3.68 -15.14
N ILE A 148 7.36 2.78 -14.17
CA ILE A 148 7.30 3.11 -12.75
C ILE A 148 8.71 3.00 -12.17
N ALA A 149 9.29 4.14 -11.77
CA ALA A 149 10.51 4.17 -10.99
C ALA A 149 10.14 4.07 -9.51
N ASN A 150 10.51 2.97 -8.88
CA ASN A 150 10.22 2.70 -7.48
C ASN A 150 11.49 2.86 -6.63
N PHE A 151 11.42 3.76 -5.65
CA PHE A 151 12.46 3.96 -4.65
C PHE A 151 12.05 3.48 -3.26
N TYR A 152 10.85 2.89 -3.13
CA TYR A 152 10.35 2.40 -1.86
C TYR A 152 10.43 0.88 -1.81
N PRO A 153 11.38 0.31 -1.04
CA PRO A 153 11.66 -1.13 -1.06
C PRO A 153 10.43 -2.00 -0.79
N TYR A 154 9.55 -1.58 0.14
CA TYR A 154 8.33 -2.31 0.48
C TYR A 154 7.40 -2.55 -0.72
N TYR A 155 7.38 -1.63 -1.70
CA TYR A 155 6.54 -1.78 -2.89
C TYR A 155 7.18 -2.65 -3.98
N LYS A 156 8.47 -2.97 -3.88
CA LYS A 156 9.14 -3.78 -4.90
C LYS A 156 8.40 -5.09 -5.19
N PRO A 157 8.11 -5.96 -4.18
CA PRO A 157 7.41 -7.21 -4.45
C PRO A 157 5.99 -7.03 -4.99
N LEU A 158 5.28 -5.99 -4.55
CA LEU A 158 3.92 -5.68 -5.02
C LEU A 158 3.92 -5.22 -6.47
N LEU A 159 4.84 -4.31 -6.81
CA LEU A 159 4.94 -3.75 -8.15
C LEU A 159 5.46 -4.77 -9.16
N GLU A 160 6.32 -5.70 -8.75
CA GLU A 160 6.76 -6.80 -9.60
C GLU A 160 5.62 -7.73 -10.03
N ARG A 161 4.60 -7.91 -9.18
CA ARG A 161 3.39 -8.69 -9.49
C ARG A 161 2.54 -8.11 -10.61
N ILE A 162 2.60 -6.78 -10.80
CA ILE A 162 1.82 -6.06 -11.81
C ILE A 162 2.60 -5.79 -13.10
N GLN A 163 3.84 -6.22 -13.20
CA GLN A 163 4.63 -6.04 -14.42
C GLN A 163 3.99 -6.77 -15.61
N SER A 164 4.01 -6.11 -16.75
CA SER A 164 3.43 -6.62 -18.00
C SER A 164 4.11 -5.99 -19.21
N GLY A 165 3.70 -6.35 -20.40
CA GLY A 165 4.20 -5.70 -21.63
C GLY A 165 3.91 -4.19 -21.69
N ARG A 166 2.96 -3.69 -20.88
CA ARG A 166 2.58 -2.27 -20.82
C ARG A 166 3.07 -1.57 -19.57
N ILE A 167 3.31 -2.29 -18.49
CA ILE A 167 3.75 -1.74 -17.20
C ILE A 167 5.14 -2.29 -16.92
N LYS A 168 6.13 -1.41 -17.00
CA LYS A 168 7.51 -1.71 -16.62
C LYS A 168 7.78 -1.09 -15.26
N VAL A 169 8.31 -1.87 -14.35
CA VAL A 169 8.75 -1.40 -13.03
C VAL A 169 10.25 -1.57 -12.92
N GLN A 170 10.92 -0.55 -12.43
CA GLN A 170 12.33 -0.63 -12.05
C GLN A 170 12.50 -0.05 -10.66
N SER A 171 13.08 -0.86 -9.76
CA SER A 171 13.48 -0.39 -8.43
C SER A 171 14.88 0.23 -8.50
N PHE A 172 15.05 1.34 -7.81
CA PHE A 172 16.28 2.09 -7.69
C PHE A 172 16.70 2.17 -6.23
N SER A 173 18.01 2.09 -5.96
CA SER A 173 18.56 2.29 -4.62
C SER A 173 19.28 3.62 -4.53
N LEU A 174 19.15 4.28 -3.38
CA LEU A 174 19.91 5.48 -3.05
C LEU A 174 21.40 5.21 -2.77
N ASP A 175 21.74 3.95 -2.49
CA ASP A 175 23.15 3.53 -2.34
C ASP A 175 23.90 3.52 -3.68
N THR A 176 23.15 3.61 -4.79
CA THR A 176 23.76 3.72 -6.12
C THR A 176 24.44 5.09 -6.27
N PRO A 177 25.71 5.15 -6.74
CA PRO A 177 26.37 6.43 -7.04
C PRO A 177 25.48 7.36 -7.87
N GLN A 178 25.46 8.65 -7.51
CA GLN A 178 24.48 9.60 -8.04
C GLN A 178 24.53 9.73 -9.57
N ASP A 179 25.71 9.77 -10.16
CA ASP A 179 25.92 9.83 -11.61
C ASP A 179 25.32 8.63 -12.33
N VAL A 180 25.51 7.44 -11.77
CA VAL A 180 24.96 6.17 -12.26
C VAL A 180 23.43 6.19 -12.12
N LEU A 181 22.92 6.57 -10.94
CA LEU A 181 21.49 6.66 -10.65
C LEU A 181 20.78 7.62 -11.63
N PHE A 182 21.34 8.82 -11.85
CA PHE A 182 20.74 9.79 -12.76
C PHE A 182 20.80 9.33 -14.21
N GLY A 183 21.88 8.66 -14.61
CA GLY A 183 22.00 8.03 -15.92
C GLY A 183 20.93 6.95 -16.14
N GLN A 184 20.75 6.08 -15.16
CA GLN A 184 19.72 5.04 -15.18
C GLN A 184 18.29 5.62 -15.21
N LEU A 185 17.99 6.63 -14.39
CA LEU A 185 16.69 7.31 -14.38
C LEU A 185 16.38 7.97 -15.71
N LYS A 186 17.35 8.67 -16.29
CA LYS A 186 17.21 9.29 -17.60
C LYS A 186 16.96 8.25 -18.70
N ALA A 187 17.71 7.16 -18.71
CA ALA A 187 17.54 6.07 -19.67
C ALA A 187 16.19 5.35 -19.49
N PHE A 188 15.77 5.12 -18.25
CA PHE A 188 14.48 4.52 -17.96
C PHE A 188 13.31 5.44 -18.30
N SER A 189 13.49 6.76 -18.19
CA SER A 189 12.48 7.80 -18.52
C SER A 189 11.12 7.48 -17.86
N PRO A 190 11.03 7.55 -16.53
CA PRO A 190 9.84 7.12 -15.81
C PRO A 190 8.63 8.01 -16.11
N SER A 191 7.45 7.41 -16.27
CA SER A 191 6.17 8.13 -16.28
C SER A 191 5.62 8.32 -14.87
N VAL A 192 6.00 7.43 -13.92
CA VAL A 192 5.61 7.54 -12.52
C VAL A 192 6.85 7.37 -11.64
N ILE A 193 6.96 8.20 -10.60
CA ILE A 193 8.00 8.09 -9.58
C ILE A 193 7.34 7.85 -8.23
N ILE A 194 7.81 6.84 -7.51
CA ILE A 194 7.36 6.50 -6.15
C ILE A 194 8.57 6.54 -5.23
N GLY A 195 8.52 7.34 -4.17
CA GLY A 195 9.61 7.44 -3.21
C GLY A 195 9.24 8.18 -1.94
N SER A 196 10.13 8.20 -0.96
CA SER A 196 9.92 9.00 0.23
C SER A 196 10.03 10.51 -0.08
N PRO A 197 9.35 11.37 0.68
CA PRO A 197 9.48 12.83 0.56
C PRO A 197 10.93 13.30 0.56
N SER A 198 11.76 12.79 1.46
CA SER A 198 13.19 13.11 1.55
C SER A 198 13.95 12.80 0.26
N LEU A 199 13.68 11.64 -0.33
CA LEU A 199 14.25 11.25 -1.62
C LEU A 199 13.75 12.14 -2.76
N LEU A 200 12.44 12.34 -2.86
CA LEU A 200 11.84 13.15 -3.92
C LEU A 200 12.36 14.58 -3.88
N ARG A 201 12.56 15.11 -2.67
CA ARG A 201 13.21 16.40 -2.46
C ARG A 201 14.65 16.42 -2.98
N THR A 202 15.44 15.37 -2.69
CA THR A 202 16.81 15.23 -3.17
C THR A 202 16.86 15.20 -4.70
N LEU A 203 15.99 14.42 -5.36
CA LEU A 203 15.87 14.41 -6.82
C LEU A 203 15.52 15.79 -7.37
N ALA A 204 14.55 16.48 -6.75
CA ALA A 204 14.14 17.83 -7.13
C ALA A 204 15.28 18.84 -6.99
N GLN A 205 16.11 18.75 -5.94
CA GLN A 205 17.29 19.59 -5.76
C GLN A 205 18.33 19.39 -6.86
N HIS A 206 18.58 18.14 -7.24
CA HIS A 206 19.52 17.83 -8.32
C HIS A 206 19.01 18.29 -9.69
N MET A 207 17.70 18.20 -9.94
CA MET A 207 17.08 18.79 -11.14
C MET A 207 17.22 20.30 -11.16
N ALA A 208 16.97 20.99 -10.03
CA ALA A 208 17.12 22.43 -9.91
C ALA A 208 18.55 22.92 -10.19
N ARG A 209 19.55 22.09 -9.87
CA ARG A 209 20.97 22.33 -10.14
C ARG A 209 21.40 21.95 -11.56
N GLY A 210 20.49 21.37 -12.37
CA GLY A 210 20.77 21.00 -13.75
C GLY A 210 21.57 19.70 -13.91
N PHE A 211 21.74 18.86 -12.88
CA PHE A 211 22.48 17.60 -13.00
C PHE A 211 21.77 16.59 -13.90
N PHE A 212 20.44 16.58 -13.90
CA PHE A 212 19.65 15.75 -14.81
C PHE A 212 18.25 16.33 -14.96
N VAL A 213 17.53 15.88 -15.99
CA VAL A 213 16.14 16.28 -16.24
C VAL A 213 15.33 15.05 -16.62
N ILE A 214 14.17 14.88 -16.01
CA ILE A 214 13.16 13.86 -16.32
C ILE A 214 11.77 14.51 -16.29
N TYR A 215 10.83 13.91 -17.02
CA TYR A 215 9.47 14.44 -17.16
C TYR A 215 8.45 13.34 -16.81
N PRO A 216 8.27 13.02 -15.52
CA PRO A 216 7.21 12.11 -15.11
C PRO A 216 5.83 12.73 -15.34
N GLU A 217 4.81 11.89 -15.35
CA GLU A 217 3.40 12.30 -15.38
C GLU A 217 2.78 12.29 -13.98
N LYS A 218 3.38 11.56 -13.05
CA LYS A 218 2.90 11.43 -11.66
C LYS A 218 4.05 11.23 -10.69
N ILE A 219 3.93 11.89 -9.52
CA ILE A 219 4.85 11.74 -8.40
C ILE A 219 4.05 11.31 -7.18
N ILE A 220 4.53 10.28 -6.50
CA ILE A 220 3.87 9.69 -5.33
C ILE A 220 4.86 9.65 -4.16
N ALA A 221 4.55 10.38 -3.12
CA ALA A 221 5.27 10.36 -1.86
C ALA A 221 4.70 9.25 -0.95
N VAL A 222 5.60 8.47 -0.32
CA VAL A 222 5.23 7.34 0.55
C VAL A 222 6.26 7.14 1.65
N GLY A 223 5.83 6.57 2.78
CA GLY A 223 6.71 6.09 3.85
C GLY A 223 7.16 7.14 4.86
N GLU A 224 7.05 8.41 4.56
CA GLU A 224 7.38 9.53 5.44
C GLU A 224 6.28 10.58 5.41
N VAL A 225 6.28 11.49 6.38
CA VAL A 225 5.38 12.65 6.37
C VAL A 225 5.83 13.61 5.25
N LEU A 226 4.88 14.00 4.41
CA LEU A 226 5.11 15.01 3.37
C LEU A 226 4.75 16.38 3.92
N GLU A 227 5.76 17.14 4.32
CA GLU A 227 5.58 18.52 4.77
C GLU A 227 5.17 19.43 3.60
N ASP A 228 4.40 20.47 3.90
CA ASP A 228 3.90 21.40 2.87
C ASP A 228 5.03 22.08 2.10
N THR A 229 6.11 22.43 2.79
CA THR A 229 7.32 23.02 2.15
C THR A 229 7.96 22.08 1.16
N ASP A 230 8.00 20.79 1.45
CA ASP A 230 8.56 19.78 0.55
C ASP A 230 7.64 19.51 -0.61
N ARG A 231 6.32 19.41 -0.34
CA ARG A 231 5.30 19.28 -1.40
C ARG A 231 5.41 20.40 -2.43
N ASP A 232 5.49 21.64 -1.95
CA ASP A 232 5.59 22.82 -2.81
C ASP A 232 6.90 22.87 -3.59
N PHE A 233 8.02 22.53 -2.95
CA PHE A 233 9.32 22.53 -3.62
C PHE A 233 9.38 21.44 -4.70
N ILE A 234 9.03 20.20 -4.37
CA ILE A 234 9.00 19.07 -5.29
C ILE A 234 8.03 19.39 -6.44
N GLY A 235 6.82 19.83 -6.11
CA GLY A 235 5.80 20.16 -7.10
C GLY A 235 6.25 21.20 -8.12
N ARG A 236 6.91 22.26 -7.68
CA ARG A 236 7.49 23.29 -8.56
C ARG A 236 8.58 22.74 -9.47
N GLN A 237 9.49 21.91 -8.95
CA GLN A 237 10.60 21.40 -9.75
C GLN A 237 10.16 20.41 -10.83
N PHE A 238 9.20 19.59 -10.54
CA PHE A 238 8.64 18.64 -11.51
C PHE A 238 7.47 19.21 -12.33
N ASN A 239 6.97 20.38 -11.97
CA ASN A 239 5.76 20.99 -12.52
C ASN A 239 4.53 20.04 -12.45
N LEU A 240 4.37 19.36 -11.33
CA LEU A 240 3.32 18.36 -11.07
C LEU A 240 2.83 18.45 -9.63
N PRO A 241 1.57 18.11 -9.36
CA PRO A 241 1.12 17.87 -7.99
C PRO A 241 1.82 16.64 -7.41
N VAL A 242 2.19 16.71 -6.13
CA VAL A 242 2.74 15.58 -5.39
C VAL A 242 1.60 14.84 -4.72
N HIS A 243 1.34 13.62 -5.18
CA HIS A 243 0.39 12.72 -4.54
C HIS A 243 1.05 12.06 -3.32
N GLN A 244 0.24 11.71 -2.33
CA GLN A 244 0.71 11.01 -1.14
C GLN A 244 -0.07 9.72 -0.93
N PHE A 245 0.64 8.64 -0.62
CA PHE A 245 0.05 7.40 -0.14
C PHE A 245 0.35 7.26 1.35
N TYR A 246 -0.68 7.02 2.12
CA TYR A 246 -0.57 6.68 3.53
C TYR A 246 -0.75 5.18 3.68
N GLN A 247 0.32 4.53 4.08
CA GLN A 247 0.37 3.09 4.30
C GLN A 247 0.99 2.80 5.66
N ALA A 248 0.44 1.82 6.33
CA ALA A 248 0.96 1.23 7.55
C ALA A 248 1.13 -0.28 7.35
N VAL A 249 1.63 -0.96 8.37
CA VAL A 249 1.74 -2.43 8.34
C VAL A 249 0.37 -3.09 8.22
N GLU A 250 -0.65 -2.42 8.75
CA GLU A 250 -2.06 -2.82 8.69
C GLU A 250 -2.67 -2.73 7.29
N GLY A 251 -1.99 -2.09 6.35
CA GLY A 251 -2.40 -1.98 4.97
C GLY A 251 -2.38 -0.57 4.40
N PHE A 252 -2.99 -0.40 3.24
CA PHE A 252 -3.12 0.88 2.55
C PHE A 252 -4.27 1.70 3.16
N LEU A 253 -3.95 2.77 3.87
CA LEU A 253 -4.91 3.54 4.67
C LEU A 253 -5.48 4.75 3.94
N GLY A 254 -4.73 5.36 3.03
CA GLY A 254 -5.20 6.54 2.33
C GLY A 254 -4.36 6.96 1.13
N SER A 255 -4.96 7.77 0.28
CA SER A 255 -4.27 8.44 -0.82
C SER A 255 -4.79 9.85 -1.03
N THR A 256 -3.97 10.73 -1.59
CA THR A 256 -4.39 12.06 -2.03
C THR A 256 -5.54 11.94 -3.02
N CYS A 257 -6.59 12.73 -2.81
CA CYS A 257 -7.71 12.82 -3.74
C CYS A 257 -7.26 13.52 -5.04
N GLU A 258 -7.65 12.97 -6.19
CA GLU A 258 -7.36 13.58 -7.49
C GLU A 258 -8.25 14.79 -7.80
N TYR A 259 -9.35 14.95 -7.05
CA TYR A 259 -10.26 16.08 -7.19
C TYR A 259 -9.94 17.14 -6.14
N PRO A 260 -9.51 18.34 -6.53
CA PRO A 260 -9.32 19.45 -5.59
C PRO A 260 -10.66 19.78 -4.93
N ILE A 261 -10.75 19.58 -3.62
CA ILE A 261 -11.88 20.03 -2.83
C ILE A 261 -11.60 21.48 -2.47
N SER A 262 -12.22 22.42 -3.23
CA SER A 262 -12.27 23.86 -3.01
C SER A 262 -11.04 24.70 -3.43
N ALA A 263 -11.32 26.00 -3.58
CA ALA A 263 -10.45 27.07 -4.09
C ALA A 263 -9.19 27.38 -3.25
N THR A 264 -8.88 26.59 -2.23
CA THR A 264 -7.73 26.80 -1.35
C THR A 264 -6.52 25.90 -1.67
N GLY A 265 -6.60 25.06 -2.69
CA GLY A 265 -5.47 24.24 -3.15
C GLY A 265 -4.96 23.15 -2.18
N ALA A 266 -5.58 22.98 -1.03
CA ALA A 266 -5.18 21.96 -0.06
C ALA A 266 -5.62 20.57 -0.52
N SER A 267 -4.68 19.70 -0.87
CA SER A 267 -4.94 18.29 -1.13
C SER A 267 -5.26 17.58 0.19
N ARG A 268 -6.47 17.06 0.34
CA ARG A 268 -6.82 16.23 1.50
C ARG A 268 -6.52 14.76 1.20
N LEU A 269 -5.89 14.08 2.14
CA LEU A 269 -5.82 12.61 2.15
C LEU A 269 -7.24 12.06 2.29
N ARG A 270 -7.64 11.20 1.38
CA ARG A 270 -8.88 10.44 1.50
C ARG A 270 -8.57 9.11 2.15
N ALA A 271 -9.15 8.85 3.31
CA ALA A 271 -9.09 7.53 3.92
C ALA A 271 -9.73 6.52 2.95
N THR A 272 -9.02 5.44 2.70
CA THR A 272 -9.53 4.32 1.92
C THR A 272 -9.84 3.21 2.91
N SER A 273 -11.08 2.76 2.97
CA SER A 273 -11.38 1.58 3.76
C SER A 273 -10.75 0.37 3.07
N THR A 274 -9.68 -0.16 3.63
CA THR A 274 -9.06 -1.42 3.22
C THR A 274 -9.96 -2.63 3.43
N ALA A 275 -11.12 -2.45 4.06
CA ALA A 275 -12.14 -3.50 4.21
C ALA A 275 -12.64 -4.10 2.87
N SER A 276 -12.35 -3.49 1.73
CA SER A 276 -12.65 -4.09 0.42
C SER A 276 -11.70 -5.23 0.00
N ALA A 277 -10.59 -5.41 0.71
CA ALA A 277 -9.65 -6.50 0.41
C ALA A 277 -10.11 -7.86 0.96
N PHE A 278 -11.11 -7.88 1.83
CA PHE A 278 -11.56 -9.09 2.52
C PHE A 278 -12.85 -9.74 1.97
N ASN A 279 -13.47 -9.20 0.94
CA ASN A 279 -14.57 -9.87 0.25
C ASN A 279 -14.04 -10.87 -0.80
N GLY A 280 -13.27 -11.86 -0.35
CA GLY A 280 -12.97 -13.05 -1.12
C GLY A 280 -14.15 -14.00 -1.01
N GLU A 281 -14.90 -14.17 -2.09
CA GLU A 281 -15.78 -15.32 -2.28
C GLU A 281 -14.98 -16.61 -2.07
N ILE A 282 -15.56 -17.52 -1.29
CA ILE A 282 -15.16 -18.91 -1.08
C ILE A 282 -15.15 -19.66 -2.41
#